data_e517699789a88d471aa3d688d6220ec3
#
_entry.id   e517699789a88d471aa3d688d6220ec3
#
_cell.length_a   1.000
_cell.length_b   1.000
_cell.length_c   1.000
_cell.angle_alpha   90.00
_cell.angle_beta   90.00
_cell.angle_gamma   90.00
#
_symmetry.space_group_name_H-M   'P 1'
#
loop_
_entity.id
_entity.type
_entity.pdbx_description
1 polymer ?
#
loop_
_entity_poly.entity_id
_entity_poly.type
_entity_poly.pdbx_seq_one_letter_code
_entity_poly.pdbx_strand_id
1 'polypeptide(L)'
;MFMAEEPVPGATRPIPSLRWWIGAVLFASTAINYIDRQTLSLLAPYLKVQYHFSNSDYANIGIAFRVAYTLGQTVLGRSMDRIGTRRGLSLTVAWYSAVSMATSLANGLFGLAGFRFLLGAGESANWPGATKAVSEWFPKQERGLATALFDSGSSIGGAVAPFVVLPIFFRWGWRPAFMIPGVLGFLWLAVWRWIYHLPSQHPRISAEELRLITEDRGDADAQDDNKPTRWLDLLRLPQTWGAIIARSFTDPVWFFITDWFPIYLVAKGSELRSGLVAVSIPFIAADVGNFFGGVASDYLIKRGWSVGAARKTLVVFGGVGVTLLIPTILTNNLFAITTLFAIATFSYASFTTIANVLPSDLYHSNAVASVSGLSGTGAGIGTIVAFKLVGYFSDARQATATHAFDPIIVVAGLLPFVGMILVLLLVRNSRATEEGQVRRI
;
A
#
# COMPACT_ATOMS: atom_id res chain seq x y z
N MET A 1 -33.12 36.80 -18.19
CA MET A 1 -32.86 37.48 -16.90
C MET A 1 -32.74 36.40 -15.84
N PHE A 2 -31.53 35.89 -15.67
CA PHE A 2 -31.23 34.87 -14.65
C PHE A 2 -31.21 35.55 -13.28
N MET A 3 -32.17 35.22 -12.43
CA MET A 3 -32.10 35.62 -11.02
C MET A 3 -30.95 34.83 -10.38
N ALA A 4 -29.92 35.53 -9.94
CA ALA A 4 -28.93 34.96 -9.05
C ALA A 4 -29.64 34.68 -7.72
N GLU A 5 -29.74 33.43 -7.32
CA GLU A 5 -30.19 33.06 -5.99
C GLU A 5 -29.26 33.74 -4.95
N GLU A 6 -29.80 34.57 -4.10
CA GLU A 6 -29.08 35.16 -2.97
C GLU A 6 -28.59 34.03 -2.05
N PRO A 7 -27.32 34.07 -1.62
CA PRO A 7 -26.77 33.04 -0.74
C PRO A 7 -27.48 33.06 0.62
N VAL A 8 -28.07 31.94 0.99
CA VAL A 8 -28.68 31.72 2.30
C VAL A 8 -27.66 32.07 3.39
N PRO A 9 -27.97 32.99 4.35
CA PRO A 9 -27.05 33.34 5.44
C PRO A 9 -26.72 32.11 6.29
N GLY A 10 -25.44 31.68 6.29
CA GLY A 10 -24.96 30.51 7.01
C GLY A 10 -24.52 29.36 6.14
N ALA A 11 -24.69 29.37 4.81
CA ALA A 11 -24.18 28.33 3.92
C ALA A 11 -22.63 28.40 3.85
N THR A 12 -21.95 27.41 4.38
CA THR A 12 -20.49 27.29 4.28
C THR A 12 -20.11 27.15 2.81
N ARG A 13 -19.19 27.99 2.32
CA ARG A 13 -18.73 27.93 0.93
C ARG A 13 -18.20 26.53 0.60
N PRO A 14 -18.64 25.90 -0.53
CA PRO A 14 -18.13 24.63 -0.94
C PRO A 14 -16.61 24.65 -1.17
N ILE A 15 -15.94 23.57 -0.84
CA ILE A 15 -14.52 23.39 -1.15
C ILE A 15 -14.44 22.76 -2.53
N PRO A 16 -13.76 23.38 -3.51
CA PRO A 16 -13.63 22.81 -4.83
C PRO A 16 -12.81 21.52 -4.79
N SER A 17 -13.26 20.50 -5.54
CA SER A 17 -12.58 19.21 -5.67
C SER A 17 -12.21 18.57 -4.33
N LEU A 18 -13.15 18.58 -3.40
CA LEU A 18 -12.95 18.13 -2.01
C LEU A 18 -12.43 16.69 -1.92
N ARG A 19 -12.83 15.80 -2.84
CA ARG A 19 -12.33 14.42 -2.90
C ARG A 19 -10.80 14.35 -3.01
N TRP A 20 -10.17 15.28 -3.74
CA TRP A 20 -8.70 15.30 -3.87
C TRP A 20 -8.00 15.78 -2.60
N TRP A 21 -8.65 16.64 -1.80
CA TRP A 21 -8.17 16.97 -0.44
C TRP A 21 -8.22 15.75 0.46
N ILE A 22 -9.29 14.94 0.37
CA ILE A 22 -9.34 13.64 1.08
C ILE A 22 -8.20 12.73 0.59
N GLY A 23 -7.97 12.63 -0.72
CA GLY A 23 -6.83 11.90 -1.30
C GLY A 23 -5.48 12.36 -0.76
N ALA A 24 -5.26 13.68 -0.66
CA ALA A 24 -4.04 14.25 -0.09
C ALA A 24 -3.87 13.92 1.40
N VAL A 25 -4.95 13.89 2.17
CA VAL A 25 -4.90 13.46 3.57
C VAL A 25 -4.59 11.97 3.69
N LEU A 26 -5.11 11.11 2.82
CA LEU A 26 -4.74 9.68 2.76
C LEU A 26 -3.27 9.49 2.38
N PHE A 27 -2.76 10.24 1.39
CA PHE A 27 -1.33 10.29 1.05
C PHE A 27 -0.47 10.64 2.28
N ALA A 28 -0.83 11.68 3.01
CA ALA A 28 -0.10 12.11 4.21
C ALA A 28 -0.09 11.02 5.30
N SER A 29 -1.19 10.27 5.47
CA SER A 29 -1.25 9.12 6.38
C SER A 29 -0.20 8.07 6.02
N THR A 30 -0.12 7.70 4.74
CA THR A 30 0.84 6.71 4.26
C THR A 30 2.28 7.21 4.40
N ALA A 31 2.53 8.50 4.09
CA ALA A 31 3.85 9.10 4.26
C ALA A 31 4.31 9.08 5.73
N ILE A 32 3.43 9.40 6.68
CA ILE A 32 3.73 9.36 8.12
C ILE A 32 4.04 7.92 8.57
N ASN A 33 3.28 6.92 8.13
CA ASN A 33 3.57 5.52 8.42
C ASN A 33 4.97 5.11 7.95
N TYR A 34 5.38 5.53 6.75
CA TYR A 34 6.69 5.19 6.22
C TYR A 34 7.83 5.96 6.89
N ILE A 35 7.61 7.21 7.31
CA ILE A 35 8.56 7.93 8.18
C ILE A 35 8.77 7.14 9.48
N ASP A 36 7.70 6.64 10.11
CA ASP A 36 7.79 5.84 11.36
C ASP A 36 8.56 4.53 11.13
N ARG A 37 8.24 3.80 10.08
CA ARG A 37 8.95 2.55 9.74
C ARG A 37 10.43 2.79 9.51
N GLN A 38 10.78 3.82 8.74
CA GLN A 38 12.17 4.17 8.44
C GLN A 38 12.94 4.67 9.66
N THR A 39 12.27 5.21 10.68
CA THR A 39 12.92 5.67 11.91
C THR A 39 13.73 4.56 12.56
N LEU A 40 13.20 3.34 12.68
CA LEU A 40 13.97 2.21 13.24
C LEU A 40 15.16 1.86 12.33
N SER A 41 14.96 1.79 11.02
CA SER A 41 16.01 1.41 10.07
C SER A 41 17.18 2.40 10.09
N LEU A 42 16.88 3.70 10.09
CA LEU A 42 17.87 4.77 10.15
C LEU A 42 18.67 4.77 11.47
N LEU A 43 18.00 4.45 12.57
CA LEU A 43 18.60 4.43 13.89
C LEU A 43 19.20 3.06 14.27
N ALA A 44 18.97 2.01 13.46
CA ALA A 44 19.46 0.66 13.73
C ALA A 44 20.96 0.57 14.03
N PRO A 45 21.88 1.22 13.28
CA PRO A 45 23.31 1.17 13.58
C PRO A 45 23.63 1.66 14.98
N TYR A 46 22.98 2.73 15.43
CA TYR A 46 23.17 3.36 16.74
C TYR A 46 22.57 2.53 17.87
N LEU A 47 21.35 2.02 17.67
CA LEU A 47 20.66 1.17 18.64
C LEU A 47 21.39 -0.16 18.82
N LYS A 48 21.97 -0.73 17.76
CA LYS A 48 22.80 -1.94 17.84
C LYS A 48 24.03 -1.74 18.69
N VAL A 49 24.72 -0.62 18.55
CA VAL A 49 25.88 -0.29 19.38
C VAL A 49 25.46 -0.05 20.84
N GLN A 50 24.40 0.75 21.05
CA GLN A 50 23.94 1.13 22.37
C GLN A 50 23.46 -0.06 23.24
N TYR A 51 22.77 -1.02 22.59
CA TYR A 51 22.17 -2.17 23.28
C TYR A 51 22.87 -3.50 23.00
N HIS A 52 23.99 -3.48 22.28
CA HIS A 52 24.76 -4.66 21.86
C HIS A 52 23.91 -5.69 21.08
N PHE A 53 23.02 -5.22 20.19
CA PHE A 53 22.18 -6.08 19.39
C PHE A 53 22.96 -6.76 18.26
N SER A 54 22.71 -8.05 18.10
CA SER A 54 23.11 -8.79 16.90
C SER A 54 22.22 -8.43 15.68
N ASN A 55 22.60 -8.89 14.50
CA ASN A 55 21.76 -8.77 13.32
C ASN A 55 20.44 -9.55 13.47
N SER A 56 20.50 -10.71 14.13
CA SER A 56 19.33 -11.53 14.44
C SER A 56 18.37 -10.82 15.40
N ASP A 57 18.88 -10.11 16.40
CA ASP A 57 18.05 -9.32 17.31
C ASP A 57 17.31 -8.20 16.58
N TYR A 58 18.03 -7.48 15.72
CA TYR A 58 17.41 -6.47 14.88
C TYR A 58 16.35 -7.06 13.94
N ALA A 59 16.64 -8.20 13.31
CA ALA A 59 15.67 -8.90 12.46
C ALA A 59 14.42 -9.31 13.25
N ASN A 60 14.56 -9.79 14.49
CA ASN A 60 13.44 -10.16 15.35
C ASN A 60 12.52 -8.97 15.67
N ILE A 61 13.09 -7.76 15.87
CA ILE A 61 12.31 -6.54 16.04
C ILE A 61 11.46 -6.26 14.78
N GLY A 62 12.06 -6.41 13.60
CA GLY A 62 11.35 -6.25 12.32
C GLY A 62 10.27 -7.32 12.08
N ILE A 63 10.55 -8.57 12.45
CA ILE A 63 9.59 -9.70 12.34
C ILE A 63 8.39 -9.46 13.26
N ALA A 64 8.59 -8.97 14.48
CA ALA A 64 7.49 -8.66 15.40
C ALA A 64 6.48 -7.68 14.77
N PHE A 65 6.96 -6.63 14.12
CA PHE A 65 6.12 -5.70 13.35
C PHE A 65 5.37 -6.41 12.22
N ARG A 66 6.08 -7.19 11.38
CA ARG A 66 5.50 -7.84 10.19
C ARG A 66 4.41 -8.84 10.53
N VAL A 67 4.60 -9.63 11.59
CA VAL A 67 3.59 -10.59 12.08
C VAL A 67 2.32 -9.86 12.52
N ALA A 68 2.46 -8.85 13.38
CA ALA A 68 1.32 -8.06 13.84
C ALA A 68 0.60 -7.33 12.69
N TYR A 69 1.38 -6.75 11.77
CA TYR A 69 0.87 -6.06 10.59
C TYR A 69 0.07 -6.99 9.68
N THR A 70 0.60 -8.19 9.39
CA THR A 70 -0.04 -9.18 8.52
C THR A 70 -1.38 -9.65 9.09
N LEU A 71 -1.40 -10.02 10.37
CA LEU A 71 -2.62 -10.46 11.04
C LEU A 71 -3.62 -9.30 11.23
N GLY A 72 -3.09 -8.13 11.56
CA GLY A 72 -3.87 -6.93 11.81
C GLY A 72 -4.65 -6.45 10.59
N GLN A 73 -4.15 -6.62 9.36
CA GLN A 73 -4.84 -6.17 8.15
C GLN A 73 -6.25 -6.77 8.02
N THR A 74 -6.40 -8.09 8.21
CA THR A 74 -7.71 -8.74 8.15
C THR A 74 -8.63 -8.27 9.28
N VAL A 75 -8.13 -8.22 10.52
CA VAL A 75 -8.92 -7.85 11.70
C VAL A 75 -9.39 -6.40 11.62
N LEU A 76 -8.46 -5.49 11.30
CA LEU A 76 -8.78 -4.07 11.26
C LEU A 76 -9.54 -3.68 9.98
N GLY A 77 -9.31 -4.36 8.85
CA GLY A 77 -10.15 -4.21 7.66
C GLY A 77 -11.63 -4.49 7.98
N ARG A 78 -11.92 -5.60 8.68
CA ARG A 78 -13.26 -5.91 9.14
C ARG A 78 -13.82 -4.88 10.13
N SER A 79 -12.95 -4.40 11.02
CA SER A 79 -13.35 -3.39 11.99
C SER A 79 -13.73 -2.08 11.28
N MET A 80 -12.99 -1.69 10.22
CA MET A 80 -13.32 -0.52 9.40
C MET A 80 -14.71 -0.60 8.76
N ASP A 81 -15.09 -1.78 8.24
CA ASP A 81 -16.42 -1.97 7.65
C ASP A 81 -17.53 -1.88 8.70
N ARG A 82 -17.27 -2.28 9.95
CA ARG A 82 -18.25 -2.23 11.04
C ARG A 82 -18.44 -0.86 11.66
N ILE A 83 -17.33 -0.14 11.92
CA ILE A 83 -17.36 1.12 12.68
C ILE A 83 -17.30 2.36 11.79
N GLY A 84 -17.09 2.15 10.47
CA GLY A 84 -16.95 3.20 9.46
C GLY A 84 -15.55 3.78 9.38
N THR A 85 -15.21 4.30 8.20
CA THR A 85 -13.86 4.79 7.85
C THR A 85 -13.38 5.90 8.76
N ARG A 86 -14.25 6.88 9.05
CA ARG A 86 -13.88 8.05 9.90
C ARG A 86 -13.43 7.62 11.29
N ARG A 87 -14.22 6.78 11.96
CA ARG A 87 -13.93 6.32 13.33
C ARG A 87 -12.79 5.31 13.32
N GLY A 88 -12.79 4.39 12.36
CA GLY A 88 -11.79 3.34 12.23
C GLY A 88 -10.38 3.91 12.08
N LEU A 89 -10.15 4.77 11.09
CA LEU A 89 -8.86 5.44 10.91
C LEU A 89 -8.51 6.35 12.10
N SER A 90 -9.49 7.05 12.71
CA SER A 90 -9.20 7.85 13.91
C SER A 90 -8.65 7.02 15.06
N LEU A 91 -9.23 5.87 15.34
CA LEU A 91 -8.80 5.00 16.44
C LEU A 91 -7.42 4.38 16.17
N THR A 92 -7.19 3.90 14.95
CA THR A 92 -5.94 3.24 14.59
C THR A 92 -4.78 4.24 14.50
N VAL A 93 -5.01 5.45 13.96
CA VAL A 93 -4.00 6.52 13.96
C VAL A 93 -3.68 6.97 15.36
N ALA A 94 -4.67 7.18 16.23
CA ALA A 94 -4.43 7.50 17.63
C ALA A 94 -3.60 6.42 18.34
N TRP A 95 -3.92 5.15 18.07
CA TRP A 95 -3.19 4.00 18.61
C TRP A 95 -1.73 3.99 18.17
N TYR A 96 -1.47 3.95 16.85
CA TYR A 96 -0.09 3.83 16.38
C TYR A 96 0.75 5.09 16.69
N SER A 97 0.13 6.28 16.70
CA SER A 97 0.81 7.51 17.09
C SER A 97 1.25 7.48 18.56
N ALA A 98 0.36 7.00 19.47
CA ALA A 98 0.72 6.82 20.86
C ALA A 98 1.81 5.76 21.04
N VAL A 99 1.74 4.63 20.31
CA VAL A 99 2.75 3.57 20.36
C VAL A 99 4.09 4.04 19.80
N SER A 100 4.10 4.81 18.70
CA SER A 100 5.30 5.42 18.14
C SER A 100 6.00 6.30 19.17
N MET A 101 5.26 7.20 19.83
CA MET A 101 5.81 8.01 20.92
C MET A 101 6.29 7.16 22.10
N ALA A 102 5.52 6.13 22.50
CA ALA A 102 5.88 5.22 23.59
C ALA A 102 7.12 4.38 23.27
N THR A 103 7.48 4.19 21.98
CA THR A 103 8.74 3.53 21.59
C THR A 103 9.96 4.26 22.14
N SER A 104 9.88 5.57 22.40
CA SER A 104 10.92 6.36 23.07
C SER A 104 11.23 5.87 24.49
N LEU A 105 10.31 5.15 25.13
CA LEU A 105 10.46 4.58 26.47
C LEU A 105 11.10 3.18 26.45
N ALA A 106 11.34 2.63 25.27
CA ALA A 106 11.90 1.29 25.14
C ALA A 106 13.29 1.20 25.78
N ASN A 107 13.51 0.07 26.48
CA ASN A 107 14.80 -0.29 27.05
C ASN A 107 15.14 -1.71 26.56
N GLY A 108 16.07 -1.79 25.59
CA GLY A 108 16.55 -3.05 25.06
C GLY A 108 15.62 -3.72 24.04
N LEU A 109 15.96 -4.98 23.72
CA LEU A 109 15.37 -5.77 22.64
C LEU A 109 13.86 -5.98 22.81
N PHE A 110 13.45 -6.47 23.97
CA PHE A 110 12.04 -6.82 24.21
C PHE A 110 11.12 -5.61 24.19
N GLY A 111 11.60 -4.46 24.71
CA GLY A 111 10.85 -3.21 24.65
C GLY A 111 10.64 -2.73 23.22
N LEU A 112 11.71 -2.70 22.41
CA LEU A 112 11.63 -2.32 21.01
C LEU A 112 10.78 -3.30 20.20
N ALA A 113 10.93 -4.62 20.40
CA ALA A 113 10.13 -5.63 19.71
C ALA A 113 8.64 -5.54 20.09
N GLY A 114 8.34 -5.32 21.39
CA GLY A 114 6.98 -5.15 21.87
C GLY A 114 6.29 -3.92 21.28
N PHE A 115 6.94 -2.75 21.29
CA PHE A 115 6.39 -1.56 20.68
C PHE A 115 6.27 -1.69 19.16
N ARG A 116 7.20 -2.37 18.47
CA ARG A 116 7.09 -2.66 17.03
C ARG A 116 5.92 -3.59 16.71
N PHE A 117 5.65 -4.59 17.56
CA PHE A 117 4.46 -5.42 17.42
C PHE A 117 3.18 -4.58 17.54
N LEU A 118 3.05 -3.78 18.58
CA LEU A 118 1.90 -2.89 18.79
C LEU A 118 1.74 -1.86 17.66
N LEU A 119 2.85 -1.32 17.15
CA LEU A 119 2.86 -0.40 16.01
C LEU A 119 2.34 -1.08 14.75
N GLY A 120 2.87 -2.28 14.43
CA GLY A 120 2.44 -3.07 13.29
C GLY A 120 0.95 -3.40 13.33
N ALA A 121 0.41 -3.72 14.52
CA ALA A 121 -1.02 -3.92 14.69
C ALA A 121 -1.84 -2.67 14.34
N GLY A 122 -1.44 -1.48 14.78
CA GLY A 122 -2.15 -0.23 14.48
C GLY A 122 -2.01 0.21 13.02
N GLU A 123 -0.81 0.19 12.48
CA GLU A 123 -0.54 0.63 11.10
C GLU A 123 -1.18 -0.27 10.04
N SER A 124 -1.48 -1.53 10.36
CA SER A 124 -2.09 -2.48 9.44
C SER A 124 -3.46 -2.05 8.90
N ALA A 125 -4.13 -1.10 9.58
CA ALA A 125 -5.39 -0.53 9.15
C ALA A 125 -5.27 0.51 8.03
N ASN A 126 -4.07 1.05 7.78
CA ASN A 126 -3.90 2.17 6.86
C ASN A 126 -4.38 1.82 5.44
N TRP A 127 -3.93 0.71 4.88
CA TRP A 127 -4.33 0.27 3.54
C TRP A 127 -5.81 -0.07 3.42
N PRO A 128 -6.41 -0.92 4.28
CA PRO A 128 -7.83 -1.19 4.23
C PRO A 128 -8.69 0.07 4.40
N GLY A 129 -8.29 0.97 5.30
CA GLY A 129 -8.99 2.22 5.55
C GLY A 129 -8.89 3.20 4.39
N ALA A 130 -7.69 3.35 3.78
CA ALA A 130 -7.49 4.20 2.61
C ALA A 130 -8.27 3.69 1.41
N THR A 131 -8.21 2.38 1.11
CA THR A 131 -8.97 1.77 0.01
C THR A 131 -10.48 1.99 0.19
N LYS A 132 -10.99 1.84 1.42
CA LYS A 132 -12.39 2.12 1.73
C LYS A 132 -12.72 3.61 1.54
N ALA A 133 -11.89 4.52 2.02
CA ALA A 133 -12.09 5.95 1.83
C ALA A 133 -12.10 6.34 0.34
N VAL A 134 -11.25 5.73 -0.48
CA VAL A 134 -11.26 5.91 -1.95
C VAL A 134 -12.58 5.41 -2.53
N SER A 135 -13.10 4.27 -2.11
CA SER A 135 -14.42 3.77 -2.58
C SER A 135 -15.58 4.68 -2.18
N GLU A 136 -15.46 5.37 -1.03
CA GLU A 136 -16.48 6.30 -0.51
C GLU A 136 -16.44 7.67 -1.17
N TRP A 137 -15.28 8.14 -1.66
CA TRP A 137 -15.09 9.52 -2.13
C TRP A 137 -14.83 9.67 -3.63
N PHE A 138 -14.42 8.61 -4.31
CA PHE A 138 -14.02 8.70 -5.72
C PHE A 138 -14.93 7.87 -6.63
N PRO A 139 -15.36 8.44 -7.78
CA PRO A 139 -16.00 7.66 -8.82
C PRO A 139 -15.03 6.63 -9.41
N LYS A 140 -15.54 5.53 -9.97
CA LYS A 140 -14.72 4.41 -10.51
C LYS A 140 -13.64 4.86 -11.49
N GLN A 141 -13.94 5.93 -12.28
CA GLN A 141 -13.03 6.50 -13.26
C GLN A 141 -11.82 7.24 -12.68
N GLU A 142 -11.82 7.52 -11.37
CA GLU A 142 -10.74 8.26 -10.70
C GLU A 142 -10.09 7.46 -9.57
N ARG A 143 -10.60 6.26 -9.23
CA ARG A 143 -10.07 5.42 -8.15
C ARG A 143 -8.65 4.96 -8.37
N GLY A 144 -8.26 4.71 -9.65
CA GLY A 144 -6.90 4.34 -10.00
C GLY A 144 -5.90 5.42 -9.62
N LEU A 145 -6.16 6.66 -10.01
CA LEU A 145 -5.31 7.81 -9.69
C LEU A 145 -5.33 8.12 -8.18
N ALA A 146 -6.50 8.04 -7.54
CA ALA A 146 -6.62 8.25 -6.10
C ALA A 146 -5.82 7.21 -5.30
N THR A 147 -5.84 5.94 -5.75
CA THR A 147 -5.05 4.86 -5.16
C THR A 147 -3.56 5.11 -5.37
N ALA A 148 -3.13 5.45 -6.59
CA ALA A 148 -1.74 5.79 -6.87
C ALA A 148 -1.24 6.97 -6.01
N LEU A 149 -2.10 7.97 -5.77
CA LEU A 149 -1.77 9.11 -4.92
C LEU A 149 -1.48 8.68 -3.48
N PHE A 150 -2.34 7.91 -2.83
CA PHE A 150 -2.07 7.51 -1.45
C PHE A 150 -0.93 6.48 -1.35
N ASP A 151 -0.75 5.65 -2.37
CA ASP A 151 0.32 4.64 -2.47
C ASP A 151 1.70 5.29 -2.55
N SER A 152 1.84 6.37 -3.34
CA SER A 152 3.09 7.13 -3.48
C SER A 152 3.56 7.76 -2.15
N GLY A 153 2.67 7.93 -1.18
CA GLY A 153 3.05 8.32 0.18
C GLY A 153 4.09 7.39 0.80
N SER A 154 4.14 6.13 0.39
CA SER A 154 5.13 5.16 0.88
C SER A 154 6.56 5.51 0.46
N SER A 155 6.79 5.77 -0.81
CA SER A 155 8.10 6.11 -1.35
C SER A 155 8.54 7.51 -0.90
N ILE A 156 7.61 8.48 -0.94
CA ILE A 156 7.90 9.86 -0.53
C ILE A 156 8.16 9.93 0.98
N GLY A 157 7.36 9.23 1.79
CA GLY A 157 7.59 9.12 3.24
C GLY A 157 8.96 8.52 3.56
N GLY A 158 9.33 7.43 2.86
CA GLY A 158 10.64 6.81 2.99
C GLY A 158 11.79 7.74 2.59
N ALA A 159 11.65 8.48 1.48
CA ALA A 159 12.65 9.43 1.01
C ALA A 159 12.82 10.65 1.94
N VAL A 160 11.73 11.11 2.56
CA VAL A 160 11.73 12.27 3.49
C VAL A 160 12.22 11.87 4.89
N ALA A 161 12.06 10.61 5.29
CA ALA A 161 12.39 10.16 6.63
C ALA A 161 13.81 10.52 7.12
N PRO A 162 14.90 10.36 6.35
CA PRO A 162 16.24 10.77 6.78
C PRO A 162 16.34 12.25 7.13
N PHE A 163 15.67 13.11 6.38
CA PHE A 163 15.69 14.57 6.57
C PHE A 163 14.89 15.02 7.78
N VAL A 164 13.96 14.20 8.26
CA VAL A 164 13.18 14.46 9.48
C VAL A 164 13.85 13.80 10.68
N VAL A 165 14.25 12.55 10.57
CA VAL A 165 14.71 11.72 11.71
C VAL A 165 16.14 12.07 12.13
N LEU A 166 17.07 12.13 11.17
CA LEU A 166 18.50 12.29 11.50
C LEU A 166 18.86 13.64 12.16
N PRO A 167 18.33 14.80 11.76
CA PRO A 167 18.61 16.06 12.44
C PRO A 167 18.21 16.02 13.91
N ILE A 168 17.09 15.37 14.21
CA ILE A 168 16.58 15.24 15.56
C ILE A 168 17.45 14.27 16.36
N PHE A 169 17.79 13.14 15.75
CA PHE A 169 18.68 12.18 16.36
C PHE A 169 20.03 12.82 16.74
N PHE A 170 20.68 13.54 15.84
CA PHE A 170 21.96 14.16 16.09
C PHE A 170 21.93 15.25 17.16
N ARG A 171 20.79 15.93 17.33
CA ARG A 171 20.65 17.03 18.31
C ARG A 171 20.14 16.57 19.67
N TRP A 172 19.22 15.60 19.71
CA TRP A 172 18.50 15.21 20.93
C TRP A 172 18.52 13.70 21.22
N GLY A 173 19.20 12.90 20.38
CA GLY A 173 19.26 11.46 20.52
C GLY A 173 18.07 10.71 19.89
N TRP A 174 18.10 9.38 20.04
CA TRP A 174 17.16 8.50 19.33
C TRP A 174 15.72 8.53 19.90
N ARG A 175 15.57 8.79 21.22
CA ARG A 175 14.23 8.80 21.84
C ARG A 175 13.29 9.86 21.25
N PRO A 176 13.68 11.14 21.14
CA PRO A 176 12.87 12.16 20.49
C PRO A 176 12.60 11.86 19.02
N ALA A 177 13.49 11.16 18.30
CA ALA A 177 13.29 10.80 16.92
C ALA A 177 12.08 9.86 16.74
N PHE A 178 11.78 8.97 17.69
CA PHE A 178 10.57 8.15 17.68
C PHE A 178 9.30 8.92 18.09
N MET A 179 9.43 10.04 18.78
CA MET A 179 8.26 10.84 19.15
C MET A 179 7.66 11.60 17.96
N ILE A 180 8.49 11.95 16.97
CA ILE A 180 8.05 12.81 15.87
C ILE A 180 7.00 12.15 14.97
N PRO A 181 7.15 10.92 14.46
CA PRO A 181 6.10 10.29 13.68
C PRO A 181 4.77 10.24 14.46
N GLY A 182 4.83 9.99 15.77
CA GLY A 182 3.65 10.01 16.63
C GLY A 182 2.99 11.39 16.71
N VAL A 183 3.77 12.47 16.87
CA VAL A 183 3.25 13.85 16.85
C VAL A 183 2.62 14.16 15.50
N LEU A 184 3.29 13.83 14.41
CA LEU A 184 2.75 14.01 13.05
C LEU A 184 1.44 13.24 12.86
N GLY A 185 1.34 12.02 13.41
CA GLY A 185 0.11 11.24 13.38
C GLY A 185 -1.04 11.90 14.16
N PHE A 186 -0.79 12.49 15.32
CA PHE A 186 -1.82 13.25 16.06
C PHE A 186 -2.23 14.54 15.33
N LEU A 187 -1.29 15.24 14.69
CA LEU A 187 -1.63 16.40 13.84
C LEU A 187 -2.49 15.96 12.66
N TRP A 188 -2.12 14.88 12.02
CA TRP A 188 -2.93 14.29 10.95
C TRP A 188 -4.33 13.92 11.45
N LEU A 189 -4.43 13.32 12.63
CA LEU A 189 -5.72 12.94 13.22
C LEU A 189 -6.64 14.15 13.42
N ALA A 190 -6.09 15.30 13.85
CA ALA A 190 -6.85 16.54 13.98
C ALA A 190 -7.40 16.98 12.61
N VAL A 191 -6.55 16.98 11.58
CA VAL A 191 -6.96 17.32 10.19
C VAL A 191 -8.00 16.32 9.67
N TRP A 192 -7.78 15.02 9.87
CA TRP A 192 -8.69 13.96 9.46
C TRP A 192 -10.08 14.13 10.06
N ARG A 193 -10.18 14.34 11.35
CA ARG A 193 -11.46 14.53 12.05
C ARG A 193 -12.19 15.80 11.63
N TRP A 194 -11.45 16.81 11.21
CA TRP A 194 -12.03 18.06 10.72
C TRP A 194 -12.55 17.92 9.28
N ILE A 195 -11.78 17.30 8.38
CA ILE A 195 -12.10 17.27 6.95
C ILE A 195 -12.92 16.05 6.53
N TYR A 196 -12.72 14.88 7.16
CA TYR A 196 -13.36 13.67 6.69
C TYR A 196 -14.77 13.47 7.26
N HIS A 197 -15.76 13.44 6.37
CA HIS A 197 -17.12 12.99 6.58
C HIS A 197 -17.52 12.10 5.41
N LEU A 198 -18.62 11.36 5.49
CA LEU A 198 -19.18 10.72 4.31
C LEU A 198 -19.64 11.78 3.29
N PRO A 199 -19.55 11.56 1.98
CA PRO A 199 -19.93 12.57 0.99
C PRO A 199 -21.33 13.14 1.20
N SER A 200 -22.33 12.27 1.51
CA SER A 200 -23.71 12.68 1.78
C SER A 200 -23.90 13.52 3.06
N GLN A 201 -22.94 13.52 3.96
CA GLN A 201 -22.98 14.22 5.26
C GLN A 201 -22.00 15.40 5.34
N HIS A 202 -21.24 15.65 4.26
CA HIS A 202 -20.18 16.64 4.32
C HIS A 202 -20.73 18.06 4.10
N PRO A 203 -20.58 19.01 5.08
CA PRO A 203 -21.23 20.30 5.04
C PRO A 203 -20.70 21.26 3.95
N ARG A 204 -19.55 20.93 3.34
CA ARG A 204 -18.84 21.79 2.38
C ARG A 204 -18.59 21.09 1.03
N ILE A 205 -19.31 20.01 0.71
CA ILE A 205 -19.27 19.38 -0.62
C ILE A 205 -20.16 20.18 -1.57
N SER A 206 -19.73 20.35 -2.83
CA SER A 206 -20.61 20.93 -3.85
C SER A 206 -21.65 19.90 -4.31
N ALA A 207 -22.83 20.38 -4.71
CA ALA A 207 -23.88 19.50 -5.23
C ALA A 207 -23.43 18.74 -6.49
N GLU A 208 -22.62 19.38 -7.33
CA GLU A 208 -22.03 18.77 -8.53
C GLU A 208 -21.07 17.62 -8.17
N GLU A 209 -20.19 17.82 -7.20
CA GLU A 209 -19.24 16.80 -6.75
C GLU A 209 -19.95 15.63 -6.05
N LEU A 210 -20.95 15.91 -5.23
CA LEU A 210 -21.79 14.91 -4.60
C LEU A 210 -22.48 14.05 -5.66
N ARG A 211 -23.07 14.70 -6.68
CA ARG A 211 -23.72 14.02 -7.80
C ARG A 211 -22.73 13.14 -8.57
N LEU A 212 -21.55 13.65 -8.91
CA LEU A 212 -20.48 12.89 -9.56
C LEU A 212 -20.10 11.61 -8.80
N ILE A 213 -20.03 11.69 -7.46
CA ILE A 213 -19.69 10.56 -6.62
C ILE A 213 -20.85 9.56 -6.52
N THR A 214 -22.11 10.05 -6.46
CA THR A 214 -23.30 9.21 -6.24
C THR A 214 -23.84 8.56 -7.51
N GLU A 215 -23.79 9.24 -8.66
CA GLU A 215 -24.25 8.68 -9.95
C GLU A 215 -23.55 7.37 -10.33
N ASP A 216 -22.28 7.24 -9.96
CA ASP A 216 -21.48 6.04 -10.25
C ASP A 216 -21.74 4.86 -9.28
N ARG A 217 -22.42 5.11 -8.15
CA ARG A 217 -22.73 4.09 -7.14
C ARG A 217 -24.00 3.29 -7.42
N GLY A 218 -24.97 3.84 -8.13
CA GLY A 218 -26.30 3.25 -8.34
C GLY A 218 -27.17 3.29 -7.06
N ASP A 219 -28.50 3.30 -7.25
CA ASP A 219 -29.48 3.38 -6.13
C ASP A 219 -29.46 2.19 -5.17
N ALA A 220 -28.88 1.06 -5.60
CA ALA A 220 -28.75 -0.15 -4.76
C ALA A 220 -27.71 0.00 -3.64
N ASP A 221 -26.71 0.85 -3.82
CA ASP A 221 -25.64 1.05 -2.83
C ASP A 221 -26.08 1.91 -1.62
N ALA A 222 -27.11 2.74 -1.81
CA ALA A 222 -27.58 3.66 -0.76
C ALA A 222 -28.37 2.96 0.36
N GLN A 223 -28.96 1.79 0.11
CA GLN A 223 -29.83 1.11 1.06
C GLN A 223 -29.15 0.00 1.90
N ASP A 224 -28.01 -0.54 1.48
CA ASP A 224 -27.39 -1.73 2.12
C ASP A 224 -26.11 -1.44 2.93
N ASP A 225 -25.74 -0.18 3.12
CA ASP A 225 -24.49 0.26 3.77
C ASP A 225 -24.37 -0.10 5.27
N ASN A 226 -25.39 -0.68 5.89
CA ASN A 226 -25.45 -0.82 7.35
C ASN A 226 -25.04 -2.19 7.92
N LYS A 227 -24.83 -3.23 7.10
CA LYS A 227 -24.44 -4.56 7.62
C LYS A 227 -23.14 -5.06 6.96
N PRO A 228 -22.06 -5.21 7.73
CA PRO A 228 -20.80 -5.73 7.20
C PRO A 228 -20.98 -7.21 6.78
N THR A 229 -20.58 -7.53 5.56
CA THR A 229 -20.62 -8.88 4.99
C THR A 229 -19.76 -9.87 5.82
N ARG A 230 -20.19 -11.12 5.98
CA ARG A 230 -19.41 -12.13 6.72
C ARG A 230 -18.17 -12.54 5.93
N TRP A 231 -17.03 -12.74 6.60
CA TRP A 231 -15.79 -13.19 5.97
C TRP A 231 -15.94 -14.49 5.17
N LEU A 232 -16.69 -15.45 5.70
CA LEU A 232 -16.92 -16.74 5.03
C LEU A 232 -17.65 -16.55 3.69
N ASP A 233 -18.56 -15.59 3.63
CA ASP A 233 -19.29 -15.30 2.40
C ASP A 233 -18.37 -14.62 1.38
N LEU A 234 -17.50 -13.71 1.82
CA LEU A 234 -16.47 -13.10 0.97
C LEU A 234 -15.49 -14.16 0.43
N LEU A 235 -15.00 -15.07 1.28
CA LEU A 235 -14.05 -16.12 0.88
C LEU A 235 -14.65 -17.19 -0.06
N ARG A 236 -15.98 -17.26 -0.19
CA ARG A 236 -16.65 -18.11 -1.19
C ARG A 236 -16.62 -17.48 -2.60
N LEU A 237 -16.36 -16.21 -2.71
CA LEU A 237 -16.36 -15.50 -3.99
C LEU A 237 -15.01 -15.63 -4.72
N PRO A 238 -14.97 -16.08 -5.99
CA PRO A 238 -13.75 -16.16 -6.77
C PRO A 238 -13.00 -14.83 -6.89
N GLN A 239 -13.73 -13.71 -7.00
CA GLN A 239 -13.12 -12.39 -7.09
C GLN A 239 -12.39 -11.96 -5.82
N THR A 240 -12.80 -12.42 -4.62
CA THR A 240 -12.04 -12.22 -3.39
C THR A 240 -10.66 -12.88 -3.49
N TRP A 241 -10.61 -14.12 -3.98
CA TRP A 241 -9.34 -14.80 -4.23
C TRP A 241 -8.54 -14.11 -5.32
N GLY A 242 -9.17 -13.54 -6.34
CA GLY A 242 -8.51 -12.71 -7.33
C GLY A 242 -7.78 -11.53 -6.70
N ALA A 243 -8.40 -10.81 -5.77
CA ALA A 243 -7.79 -9.70 -5.06
C ALA A 243 -6.67 -10.17 -4.09
N ILE A 244 -6.87 -11.29 -3.38
CA ILE A 244 -5.86 -11.88 -2.49
C ILE A 244 -4.62 -12.31 -3.30
N ILE A 245 -4.82 -13.04 -4.39
CA ILE A 245 -3.74 -13.56 -5.24
C ILE A 245 -2.99 -12.43 -5.93
N ALA A 246 -3.70 -11.41 -6.42
CA ALA A 246 -3.07 -10.24 -7.03
C ALA A 246 -1.95 -9.70 -6.13
N ARG A 247 -2.22 -9.47 -4.86
CA ARG A 247 -1.25 -8.95 -3.90
C ARG A 247 -0.26 -9.99 -3.39
N SER A 248 -0.72 -11.23 -3.16
CA SER A 248 0.16 -12.31 -2.67
C SER A 248 1.28 -12.65 -3.65
N PHE A 249 1.06 -12.41 -4.94
CA PHE A 249 2.00 -12.72 -6.01
C PHE A 249 2.79 -11.49 -6.49
N THR A 250 2.39 -10.27 -6.14
CA THR A 250 3.12 -9.05 -6.49
C THR A 250 3.96 -8.53 -5.32
N ASP A 251 3.43 -8.41 -4.12
CA ASP A 251 4.10 -7.80 -2.98
C ASP A 251 5.45 -8.46 -2.61
N PRO A 252 5.64 -9.79 -2.69
CA PRO A 252 6.94 -10.42 -2.47
C PRO A 252 8.06 -9.89 -3.36
N VAL A 253 7.74 -9.50 -4.60
CA VAL A 253 8.71 -8.92 -5.56
C VAL A 253 9.18 -7.54 -5.08
N TRP A 254 8.28 -6.73 -4.56
CA TRP A 254 8.65 -5.43 -3.97
C TRP A 254 9.66 -5.59 -2.84
N PHE A 255 9.38 -6.50 -1.91
CA PHE A 255 10.30 -6.74 -0.81
C PHE A 255 11.63 -7.35 -1.26
N PHE A 256 11.62 -8.15 -2.34
CA PHE A 256 12.87 -8.59 -2.94
C PHE A 256 13.67 -7.41 -3.50
N ILE A 257 13.03 -6.49 -4.21
CA ILE A 257 13.68 -5.29 -4.76
C ILE A 257 14.22 -4.38 -3.64
N THR A 258 13.42 -4.14 -2.60
CA THR A 258 13.82 -3.22 -1.53
C THR A 258 14.95 -3.79 -0.65
N ASP A 259 14.92 -5.07 -0.34
CA ASP A 259 15.79 -5.66 0.66
C ASP A 259 16.99 -6.40 0.05
N TRP A 260 16.85 -6.94 -1.16
CA TRP A 260 17.86 -7.84 -1.75
C TRP A 260 18.55 -7.29 -3.00
N PHE A 261 17.99 -6.29 -3.68
CA PHE A 261 18.61 -5.75 -4.89
C PHE A 261 20.03 -5.20 -4.68
N PRO A 262 20.34 -4.47 -3.59
CA PRO A 262 21.71 -4.05 -3.31
C PRO A 262 22.67 -5.25 -3.15
N ILE A 263 22.22 -6.31 -2.48
CA ILE A 263 23.02 -7.53 -2.27
C ILE A 263 23.23 -8.26 -3.61
N TYR A 264 22.19 -8.32 -4.45
CA TYR A 264 22.29 -8.87 -5.79
C TYR A 264 23.30 -8.13 -6.67
N LEU A 265 23.34 -6.80 -6.63
CA LEU A 265 24.32 -6.01 -7.37
C LEU A 265 25.76 -6.32 -6.92
N VAL A 266 25.99 -6.44 -5.62
CA VAL A 266 27.30 -6.85 -5.08
C VAL A 266 27.69 -8.26 -5.56
N ALA A 267 26.74 -9.21 -5.52
CA ALA A 267 26.96 -10.58 -6.04
C ALA A 267 27.29 -10.59 -7.54
N LYS A 268 26.79 -9.64 -8.32
CA LYS A 268 27.12 -9.45 -9.73
C LYS A 268 28.43 -8.67 -9.96
N GLY A 269 29.22 -8.40 -8.92
CA GLY A 269 30.51 -7.75 -8.98
C GLY A 269 30.50 -6.21 -9.03
N SER A 270 29.36 -5.59 -8.71
CA SER A 270 29.25 -4.13 -8.64
C SER A 270 29.71 -3.61 -7.27
N GLU A 271 30.51 -2.54 -7.26
CA GLU A 271 30.83 -1.84 -6.01
C GLU A 271 29.61 -1.06 -5.50
N LEU A 272 29.27 -1.22 -4.22
CA LEU A 272 28.11 -0.56 -3.62
C LEU A 272 28.20 0.96 -3.67
N ARG A 273 29.41 1.52 -3.63
CA ARG A 273 29.66 2.97 -3.64
C ARG A 273 29.36 3.61 -5.01
N SER A 274 29.67 2.93 -6.09
CA SER A 274 29.31 3.32 -7.47
C SER A 274 27.87 2.95 -7.83
N GLY A 275 27.27 2.00 -7.10
CA GLY A 275 25.93 1.48 -7.30
C GLY A 275 24.79 2.23 -6.57
N LEU A 276 25.07 3.27 -5.77
CA LEU A 276 24.05 3.99 -5.00
C LEU A 276 22.93 4.54 -5.89
N VAL A 277 23.29 5.15 -7.03
CA VAL A 277 22.31 5.64 -8.01
C VAL A 277 21.53 4.49 -8.62
N ALA A 278 22.20 3.38 -8.96
CA ALA A 278 21.57 2.20 -9.52
C ALA A 278 20.52 1.59 -8.58
N VAL A 279 20.81 1.57 -7.26
CA VAL A 279 19.86 1.09 -6.23
C VAL A 279 18.63 1.98 -6.13
N SER A 280 18.75 3.30 -6.35
CA SER A 280 17.64 4.25 -6.23
C SER A 280 16.69 4.22 -7.44
N ILE A 281 17.19 3.86 -8.63
CA ILE A 281 16.41 3.88 -9.88
C ILE A 281 15.13 3.03 -9.82
N PRO A 282 15.12 1.78 -9.31
CA PRO A 282 13.89 0.99 -9.19
C PRO A 282 12.82 1.66 -8.32
N PHE A 283 13.20 2.38 -7.26
CA PHE A 283 12.23 3.10 -6.43
C PHE A 283 11.55 4.23 -7.18
N ILE A 284 12.32 5.01 -7.95
CA ILE A 284 11.77 6.06 -8.82
C ILE A 284 10.87 5.43 -9.89
N ALA A 285 11.31 4.33 -10.49
CA ALA A 285 10.53 3.59 -11.47
C ALA A 285 9.21 3.04 -10.90
N ALA A 286 9.21 2.62 -9.62
CA ALA A 286 7.99 2.20 -8.93
C ALA A 286 6.98 3.34 -8.83
N ASP A 287 7.40 4.53 -8.40
CA ASP A 287 6.48 5.68 -8.29
C ASP A 287 5.91 6.08 -9.64
N VAL A 288 6.76 6.16 -10.68
CA VAL A 288 6.31 6.43 -12.05
C VAL A 288 5.33 5.34 -12.51
N GLY A 289 5.59 4.07 -12.18
CA GLY A 289 4.74 2.92 -12.48
C GLY A 289 3.39 2.98 -11.76
N ASN A 290 3.35 3.38 -10.50
CA ASN A 290 2.13 3.56 -9.73
C ASN A 290 1.21 4.60 -10.40
N PHE A 291 1.75 5.79 -10.70
CA PHE A 291 0.98 6.82 -11.38
C PHE A 291 0.57 6.40 -12.80
N PHE A 292 1.47 5.77 -13.56
CA PHE A 292 1.14 5.24 -14.89
C PHE A 292 -0.01 4.23 -14.81
N GLY A 293 0.04 3.26 -13.90
CA GLY A 293 -1.00 2.24 -13.70
C GLY A 293 -2.36 2.87 -13.42
N GLY A 294 -2.41 3.85 -12.51
CA GLY A 294 -3.63 4.59 -12.17
C GLY A 294 -4.15 5.41 -13.34
N VAL A 295 -3.32 6.32 -13.87
CA VAL A 295 -3.70 7.25 -14.94
C VAL A 295 -4.07 6.51 -16.22
N ALA A 296 -3.28 5.53 -16.64
CA ALA A 296 -3.53 4.78 -17.88
C ALA A 296 -4.85 3.99 -17.79
N SER A 297 -5.11 3.34 -16.64
CA SER A 297 -6.37 2.64 -16.44
C SER A 297 -7.57 3.58 -16.45
N ASP A 298 -7.50 4.71 -15.74
CA ASP A 298 -8.59 5.69 -15.69
C ASP A 298 -8.79 6.38 -17.05
N TYR A 299 -7.73 6.61 -17.82
CA TYR A 299 -7.80 7.11 -19.19
C TYR A 299 -8.54 6.14 -20.12
N LEU A 300 -8.26 4.83 -20.04
CA LEU A 300 -8.97 3.82 -20.82
C LEU A 300 -10.49 3.81 -20.49
N ILE A 301 -10.83 3.92 -19.20
CA ILE A 301 -12.24 4.00 -18.76
C ILE A 301 -12.91 5.26 -19.33
N LYS A 302 -12.26 6.43 -19.24
CA LYS A 302 -12.75 7.69 -19.83
C LYS A 302 -12.91 7.61 -21.35
N ARG A 303 -12.16 6.72 -22.02
CA ARG A 303 -12.29 6.40 -23.45
C ARG A 303 -13.40 5.39 -23.78
N GLY A 304 -14.20 4.99 -22.81
CA GLY A 304 -15.35 4.10 -22.97
C GLY A 304 -15.05 2.62 -22.80
N TRP A 305 -13.86 2.24 -22.30
CA TRP A 305 -13.59 0.85 -21.93
C TRP A 305 -14.36 0.50 -20.66
N SER A 306 -14.80 -0.74 -20.55
CA SER A 306 -15.35 -1.20 -19.26
C SER A 306 -14.26 -1.18 -18.18
N VAL A 307 -14.64 -0.88 -16.93
CA VAL A 307 -13.72 -0.85 -15.79
C VAL A 307 -12.90 -2.15 -15.72
N GLY A 308 -13.57 -3.30 -15.85
CA GLY A 308 -12.91 -4.60 -15.83
C GLY A 308 -11.89 -4.80 -16.96
N ALA A 309 -12.18 -4.34 -18.19
CA ALA A 309 -11.24 -4.44 -19.31
C ALA A 309 -10.01 -3.54 -19.10
N ALA A 310 -10.22 -2.28 -18.68
CA ALA A 310 -9.15 -1.35 -18.41
C ALA A 310 -8.21 -1.89 -17.31
N ARG A 311 -8.77 -2.35 -16.18
CA ARG A 311 -7.98 -2.93 -15.08
C ARG A 311 -7.19 -4.17 -15.53
N LYS A 312 -7.83 -5.09 -16.25
CA LYS A 312 -7.17 -6.31 -16.77
C LYS A 312 -6.02 -6.01 -17.73
N THR A 313 -6.15 -4.98 -18.56
CA THR A 313 -5.07 -4.55 -19.48
C THR A 313 -3.81 -4.16 -18.70
N LEU A 314 -3.97 -3.40 -17.61
CA LEU A 314 -2.82 -3.02 -16.78
C LEU A 314 -2.26 -4.19 -15.96
N VAL A 315 -3.11 -5.12 -15.53
CA VAL A 315 -2.67 -6.39 -14.90
C VAL A 315 -1.81 -7.21 -15.87
N VAL A 316 -2.25 -7.32 -17.15
CA VAL A 316 -1.46 -8.02 -18.20
C VAL A 316 -0.15 -7.29 -18.46
N PHE A 317 -0.20 -5.98 -18.66
CA PHE A 317 0.99 -5.16 -18.86
C PHE A 317 2.01 -5.36 -17.72
N GLY A 318 1.55 -5.26 -16.47
CA GLY A 318 2.41 -5.42 -15.31
C GLY A 318 2.95 -6.83 -15.14
N GLY A 319 2.08 -7.86 -15.25
CA GLY A 319 2.48 -9.26 -15.10
C GLY A 319 3.50 -9.72 -16.15
N VAL A 320 3.34 -9.28 -17.41
CA VAL A 320 4.32 -9.56 -18.48
C VAL A 320 5.60 -8.76 -18.25
N GLY A 321 5.50 -7.46 -17.92
CA GLY A 321 6.67 -6.60 -17.78
C GLY A 321 7.60 -7.02 -16.63
N VAL A 322 7.09 -7.59 -15.54
CA VAL A 322 7.94 -8.09 -14.44
C VAL A 322 8.83 -9.26 -14.87
N THR A 323 8.47 -10.02 -15.90
CA THR A 323 9.34 -11.10 -16.42
C THR A 323 10.69 -10.60 -16.94
N LEU A 324 10.82 -9.28 -17.20
CA LEU A 324 12.09 -8.63 -17.57
C LEU A 324 13.13 -8.65 -16.43
N LEU A 325 12.79 -9.10 -15.23
CA LEU A 325 13.78 -9.47 -14.22
C LEU A 325 14.65 -10.67 -14.68
N ILE A 326 14.06 -11.63 -15.39
CA ILE A 326 14.73 -12.89 -15.74
C ILE A 326 16.01 -12.69 -16.58
N PRO A 327 16.02 -11.88 -17.65
CA PRO A 327 17.24 -11.63 -18.42
C PRO A 327 18.42 -11.06 -17.61
N THR A 328 18.19 -10.50 -16.41
CA THR A 328 19.30 -9.96 -15.58
C THR A 328 20.29 -11.04 -15.12
N ILE A 329 19.87 -12.32 -15.08
CA ILE A 329 20.77 -13.42 -14.74
C ILE A 329 21.88 -13.61 -15.79
N LEU A 330 21.61 -13.24 -17.06
CA LEU A 330 22.47 -13.45 -18.21
C LEU A 330 23.53 -12.36 -18.38
N THR A 331 23.51 -11.31 -17.59
CA THR A 331 24.42 -10.15 -17.72
C THR A 331 25.03 -9.75 -16.39
N ASN A 332 26.26 -9.22 -16.45
CA ASN A 332 26.93 -8.58 -15.34
C ASN A 332 27.07 -7.06 -15.56
N ASN A 333 26.51 -6.55 -16.67
CA ASN A 333 26.55 -5.12 -16.95
C ASN A 333 25.58 -4.37 -16.02
N LEU A 334 26.12 -3.50 -15.16
CA LEU A 334 25.35 -2.72 -14.17
C LEU A 334 24.24 -1.90 -14.82
N PHE A 335 24.51 -1.25 -15.97
CA PHE A 335 23.50 -0.46 -16.66
C PHE A 335 22.35 -1.33 -17.17
N ALA A 336 22.65 -2.48 -17.77
CA ALA A 336 21.64 -3.42 -18.27
C ALA A 336 20.78 -3.99 -17.10
N ILE A 337 21.43 -4.41 -16.01
CA ILE A 337 20.74 -4.92 -14.81
C ILE A 337 19.80 -3.84 -14.26
N THR A 338 20.31 -2.62 -14.03
CA THR A 338 19.53 -1.53 -13.47
C THR A 338 18.35 -1.13 -14.35
N THR A 339 18.55 -1.09 -15.67
CA THR A 339 17.49 -0.77 -16.63
C THR A 339 16.39 -1.85 -16.62
N LEU A 340 16.76 -3.12 -16.66
CA LEU A 340 15.81 -4.23 -16.60
C LEU A 340 15.03 -4.24 -15.27
N PHE A 341 15.72 -4.00 -14.15
CA PHE A 341 15.06 -3.84 -12.85
C PHE A 341 14.12 -2.65 -12.84
N ALA A 342 14.51 -1.51 -13.40
CA ALA A 342 13.65 -0.33 -13.47
C ALA A 342 12.36 -0.59 -14.26
N ILE A 343 12.46 -1.21 -15.44
CA ILE A 343 11.29 -1.55 -16.27
C ILE A 343 10.42 -2.59 -15.56
N ALA A 344 11.01 -3.60 -14.97
CA ALA A 344 10.28 -4.62 -14.21
C ALA A 344 9.57 -4.01 -13.00
N THR A 345 10.22 -3.10 -12.26
CA THR A 345 9.64 -2.43 -11.09
C THR A 345 8.54 -1.46 -11.49
N PHE A 346 8.71 -0.71 -12.57
CA PHE A 346 7.64 0.12 -13.16
C PHE A 346 6.41 -0.73 -13.50
N SER A 347 6.62 -1.88 -14.13
CA SER A 347 5.55 -2.81 -14.51
C SER A 347 4.87 -3.43 -13.28
N TYR A 348 5.67 -3.84 -12.29
CA TYR A 348 5.21 -4.29 -10.99
C TYR A 348 4.29 -3.27 -10.33
N ALA A 349 4.75 -2.02 -10.22
CA ALA A 349 4.02 -0.95 -9.56
C ALA A 349 2.69 -0.64 -10.26
N SER A 350 2.68 -0.67 -11.61
CA SER A 350 1.46 -0.55 -12.40
C SER A 350 0.45 -1.65 -12.09
N PHE A 351 0.90 -2.90 -11.91
CA PHE A 351 0.03 -4.00 -11.50
C PHE A 351 -0.47 -3.84 -10.07
N THR A 352 0.43 -3.51 -9.14
CA THR A 352 0.09 -3.37 -7.71
C THR A 352 -0.93 -2.27 -7.46
N THR A 353 -0.83 -1.14 -8.16
CA THR A 353 -1.85 -0.09 -8.12
C THR A 353 -3.23 -0.66 -8.47
N ILE A 354 -3.33 -1.45 -9.53
CA ILE A 354 -4.60 -2.08 -9.90
C ILE A 354 -5.03 -3.13 -8.87
N ALA A 355 -4.12 -3.94 -8.34
CA ALA A 355 -4.42 -4.90 -7.28
C ALA A 355 -5.01 -4.22 -6.04
N ASN A 356 -4.52 -3.02 -5.68
CA ASN A 356 -5.04 -2.21 -4.59
C ASN A 356 -6.41 -1.57 -4.89
N VAL A 357 -6.71 -1.29 -6.17
CA VAL A 357 -8.02 -0.77 -6.60
C VAL A 357 -9.10 -1.86 -6.64
N LEU A 358 -8.75 -3.11 -6.95
CA LEU A 358 -9.73 -4.20 -7.15
C LEU A 358 -10.79 -4.31 -6.04
N PRO A 359 -10.47 -4.24 -4.73
CA PRO A 359 -11.51 -4.30 -3.70
C PRO A 359 -12.56 -3.20 -3.84
N SER A 360 -12.14 -1.97 -4.19
CA SER A 360 -13.05 -0.83 -4.32
C SER A 360 -13.90 -0.87 -5.59
N ASP A 361 -13.48 -1.61 -6.62
CA ASP A 361 -14.23 -1.76 -7.87
C ASP A 361 -15.17 -2.97 -7.86
N LEU A 362 -14.87 -3.99 -7.04
CA LEU A 362 -15.59 -5.27 -7.02
C LEU A 362 -16.63 -5.36 -5.90
N TYR A 363 -16.54 -4.53 -4.86
CA TYR A 363 -17.35 -4.65 -3.66
C TYR A 363 -18.01 -3.33 -3.26
N HIS A 364 -19.15 -3.44 -2.57
CA HIS A 364 -19.81 -2.30 -1.91
C HIS A 364 -18.96 -1.82 -0.73
N SER A 365 -19.15 -0.57 -0.29
CA SER A 365 -18.31 0.08 0.70
C SER A 365 -18.26 -0.65 2.05
N ASN A 366 -19.31 -1.42 2.38
CA ASN A 366 -19.41 -2.25 3.60
C ASN A 366 -18.50 -3.51 3.62
N ALA A 367 -17.89 -3.87 2.49
CA ALA A 367 -17.01 -5.04 2.35
C ALA A 367 -15.59 -4.69 1.84
N VAL A 368 -15.39 -3.48 1.31
CA VAL A 368 -14.11 -3.07 0.67
C VAL A 368 -12.92 -3.22 1.62
N ALA A 369 -13.02 -2.71 2.84
CA ALA A 369 -11.91 -2.78 3.78
C ALA A 369 -11.64 -4.23 4.26
N SER A 370 -12.68 -5.06 4.38
CA SER A 370 -12.52 -6.49 4.68
C SER A 370 -11.76 -7.21 3.58
N VAL A 371 -12.11 -6.99 2.31
CA VAL A 371 -11.43 -7.62 1.17
C VAL A 371 -10.01 -7.08 0.99
N SER A 372 -9.79 -5.77 1.15
CA SER A 372 -8.47 -5.17 1.15
C SER A 372 -7.59 -5.74 2.28
N GLY A 373 -8.14 -5.91 3.48
CA GLY A 373 -7.45 -6.53 4.60
C GLY A 373 -7.08 -8.00 4.35
N LEU A 374 -8.00 -8.81 3.78
CA LEU A 374 -7.73 -10.19 3.39
C LEU A 374 -6.62 -10.26 2.33
N SER A 375 -6.66 -9.38 1.33
CA SER A 375 -5.63 -9.33 0.28
C SER A 375 -4.25 -8.94 0.86
N GLY A 376 -4.21 -8.01 1.80
CA GLY A 376 -2.99 -7.62 2.49
C GLY A 376 -2.42 -8.71 3.39
N THR A 377 -3.29 -9.48 4.07
CA THR A 377 -2.85 -10.67 4.82
C THR A 377 -2.25 -11.73 3.89
N GLY A 378 -2.88 -11.99 2.74
CA GLY A 378 -2.32 -12.86 1.70
C GLY A 378 -0.94 -12.37 1.23
N ALA A 379 -0.80 -11.08 0.96
CA ALA A 379 0.47 -10.45 0.60
C ALA A 379 1.55 -10.64 1.67
N GLY A 380 1.20 -10.44 2.95
CA GLY A 380 2.10 -10.65 4.08
C GLY A 380 2.57 -12.11 4.19
N ILE A 381 1.66 -13.08 4.04
CA ILE A 381 2.00 -14.50 4.01
C ILE A 381 2.91 -14.81 2.83
N GLY A 382 2.56 -14.35 1.62
CA GLY A 382 3.39 -14.51 0.41
C GLY A 382 4.80 -13.96 0.60
N THR A 383 4.91 -12.79 1.22
CA THR A 383 6.19 -12.16 1.54
C THR A 383 7.01 -12.99 2.53
N ILE A 384 6.41 -13.48 3.62
CA ILE A 384 7.10 -14.32 4.61
C ILE A 384 7.63 -15.60 3.96
N VAL A 385 6.82 -16.25 3.11
CA VAL A 385 7.24 -17.45 2.37
C VAL A 385 8.40 -17.12 1.43
N ALA A 386 8.30 -16.02 0.67
CA ALA A 386 9.36 -15.59 -0.24
C ALA A 386 10.68 -15.31 0.50
N PHE A 387 10.64 -14.61 1.63
CA PHE A 387 11.83 -14.34 2.45
C PHE A 387 12.53 -15.61 2.92
N LYS A 388 11.76 -16.61 3.39
CA LYS A 388 12.31 -17.91 3.79
C LYS A 388 12.97 -18.63 2.61
N LEU A 389 12.33 -18.60 1.44
CA LEU A 389 12.86 -19.21 0.22
C LEU A 389 14.14 -18.52 -0.26
N VAL A 390 14.17 -17.18 -0.25
CA VAL A 390 15.36 -16.39 -0.61
C VAL A 390 16.54 -16.74 0.31
N GLY A 391 16.32 -16.75 1.63
CA GLY A 391 17.34 -17.13 2.60
C GLY A 391 17.88 -18.55 2.34
N TYR A 392 16.98 -19.52 2.22
CA TYR A 392 17.35 -20.92 1.97
C TYR A 392 18.17 -21.13 0.67
N PHE A 393 17.71 -20.54 -0.43
CA PHE A 393 18.41 -20.70 -1.72
C PHE A 393 19.71 -19.92 -1.79
N SER A 394 19.79 -18.74 -1.18
CA SER A 394 21.03 -17.95 -1.12
C SER A 394 22.10 -18.65 -0.28
N ASP A 395 21.74 -19.20 0.87
CA ASP A 395 22.67 -19.93 1.74
C ASP A 395 23.16 -21.23 1.11
N ALA A 396 22.26 -22.00 0.47
CA ALA A 396 22.60 -23.27 -0.17
C ALA A 396 23.59 -23.12 -1.36
N ARG A 397 23.71 -21.90 -1.93
CA ARG A 397 24.52 -21.62 -3.13
C ARG A 397 25.74 -20.73 -2.87
N GLN A 398 26.12 -20.49 -1.63
CA GLN A 398 27.29 -19.65 -1.28
C GLN A 398 28.60 -20.02 -2.00
N ALA A 399 28.73 -21.26 -2.49
CA ALA A 399 29.90 -21.71 -3.24
C ALA A 399 30.03 -21.09 -4.66
N THR A 400 28.98 -20.42 -5.20
CA THR A 400 28.99 -19.78 -6.51
C THR A 400 28.32 -18.40 -6.45
N ALA A 401 29.04 -17.43 -5.84
CA ALA A 401 28.48 -16.10 -5.51
C ALA A 401 27.75 -15.40 -6.67
N THR A 402 28.26 -15.50 -7.90
CA THR A 402 27.73 -14.81 -9.09
C THR A 402 26.34 -15.32 -9.53
N HIS A 403 26.03 -16.60 -9.25
CA HIS A 403 24.78 -17.27 -9.66
C HIS A 403 23.87 -17.64 -8.47
N ALA A 404 24.20 -17.21 -7.26
CA ALA A 404 23.46 -17.56 -6.06
C ALA A 404 21.98 -17.12 -6.11
N PHE A 405 21.71 -15.96 -6.75
CA PHE A 405 20.39 -15.37 -6.85
C PHE A 405 19.59 -15.77 -8.11
N ASP A 406 20.17 -16.48 -9.07
CA ASP A 406 19.51 -16.78 -10.34
C ASP A 406 18.13 -17.45 -10.17
N PRO A 407 17.94 -18.50 -9.36
CA PRO A 407 16.62 -19.10 -9.17
C PRO A 407 15.62 -18.15 -8.52
N ILE A 408 16.11 -17.28 -7.63
CA ILE A 408 15.29 -16.31 -6.91
C ILE A 408 14.77 -15.26 -7.91
N ILE A 409 15.63 -14.77 -8.79
CA ILE A 409 15.28 -13.82 -9.86
C ILE A 409 14.25 -14.44 -10.82
N VAL A 410 14.44 -15.71 -11.21
CA VAL A 410 13.48 -16.42 -12.08
C VAL A 410 12.12 -16.52 -11.39
N VAL A 411 12.08 -16.93 -10.12
CA VAL A 411 10.84 -17.01 -9.34
C VAL A 411 10.22 -15.63 -9.18
N ALA A 412 10.99 -14.59 -8.84
CA ALA A 412 10.50 -13.22 -8.69
C ALA A 412 9.91 -12.68 -10.00
N GLY A 413 10.52 -12.99 -11.16
CA GLY A 413 10.01 -12.60 -12.47
C GLY A 413 8.74 -13.35 -12.89
N LEU A 414 8.62 -14.64 -12.54
CA LEU A 414 7.47 -15.46 -12.90
C LEU A 414 6.29 -15.32 -11.94
N LEU A 415 6.52 -14.99 -10.69
CA LEU A 415 5.47 -14.96 -9.67
C LEU A 415 4.32 -14.00 -10.03
N PRO A 416 4.56 -12.73 -10.40
CA PRO A 416 3.48 -11.84 -10.83
C PRO A 416 2.84 -12.26 -12.16
N PHE A 417 3.58 -12.90 -13.05
CA PHE A 417 3.03 -13.45 -14.29
C PHE A 417 1.99 -14.55 -14.02
N VAL A 418 2.29 -15.47 -13.10
CA VAL A 418 1.32 -16.48 -12.65
C VAL A 418 0.15 -15.81 -11.94
N GLY A 419 0.42 -14.82 -11.07
CA GLY A 419 -0.60 -14.00 -10.41
C GLY A 419 -1.55 -13.33 -11.42
N MET A 420 -1.00 -12.76 -12.49
CA MET A 420 -1.77 -12.18 -13.61
C MET A 420 -2.75 -13.21 -14.20
N ILE A 421 -2.29 -14.41 -14.57
CA ILE A 421 -3.14 -15.46 -15.13
C ILE A 421 -4.29 -15.80 -14.18
N LEU A 422 -3.98 -15.99 -12.90
CA LEU A 422 -4.98 -16.32 -11.89
C LEU A 422 -6.00 -15.18 -11.68
N VAL A 423 -5.54 -13.93 -11.68
CA VAL A 423 -6.44 -12.75 -11.59
C VAL A 423 -7.38 -12.69 -12.79
N LEU A 424 -6.88 -12.92 -14.01
CA LEU A 424 -7.70 -12.93 -15.22
C LEU A 424 -8.77 -14.03 -15.20
N LEU A 425 -8.50 -15.17 -14.59
CA LEU A 425 -9.43 -16.29 -14.45
C LEU A 425 -10.46 -16.06 -13.35
N LEU A 426 -10.05 -15.49 -12.21
CA LEU A 426 -10.89 -15.36 -11.02
C LEU A 426 -11.73 -14.08 -11.02
N VAL A 427 -11.19 -12.97 -11.53
CA VAL A 427 -11.91 -11.71 -11.65
C VAL A 427 -12.70 -11.70 -12.96
N ARG A 428 -13.96 -12.11 -12.90
CA ARG A 428 -14.87 -12.11 -14.07
C ARG A 428 -15.31 -10.69 -14.41
N ASN A 429 -15.66 -10.44 -15.68
CA ASN A 429 -16.15 -9.14 -16.13
C ASN A 429 -17.46 -8.76 -15.41
N SER A 430 -17.57 -7.52 -14.97
CA SER A 430 -18.67 -6.97 -14.16
C SER A 430 -20.07 -7.17 -14.76
N ARG A 431 -20.26 -7.35 -16.07
CA ARG A 431 -21.57 -7.59 -16.68
C ARG A 431 -22.26 -8.87 -16.19
N ALA A 432 -21.52 -9.90 -15.83
CA ALA A 432 -22.10 -11.14 -15.28
C ALA A 432 -22.37 -11.02 -13.76
N THR A 433 -21.77 -10.04 -13.10
CA THR A 433 -21.90 -9.80 -11.65
C THR A 433 -23.03 -8.83 -11.33
N GLU A 434 -23.34 -7.90 -12.24
CA GLU A 434 -24.45 -6.93 -12.04
C GLU A 434 -25.84 -7.57 -12.02
N GLU A 435 -26.05 -8.70 -12.71
CA GLU A 435 -27.38 -9.33 -12.77
C GLU A 435 -27.62 -10.43 -11.75
N GLY A 436 -26.62 -11.02 -11.09
CA GLY A 436 -26.87 -12.25 -10.35
C GLY A 436 -26.24 -12.41 -8.96
N GLN A 437 -25.11 -11.79 -8.63
CA GLN A 437 -24.40 -12.11 -7.39
C GLN A 437 -24.15 -10.92 -6.45
N VAL A 438 -23.98 -9.71 -6.94
CA VAL A 438 -23.84 -8.50 -6.12
C VAL A 438 -25.16 -8.12 -5.45
N ARG A 439 -26.30 -8.53 -6.01
CA ARG A 439 -27.65 -8.35 -5.42
C ARG A 439 -27.97 -9.32 -4.25
N ARG A 440 -27.11 -10.30 -3.96
CA ARG A 440 -27.35 -11.31 -2.91
C ARG A 440 -26.40 -11.24 -1.71
N ILE A 441 -25.47 -10.30 -1.69
CA ILE A 441 -24.56 -10.04 -0.58
C ILE A 441 -24.68 -8.59 -0.15
#